data_3561b509cd041b2e9417133ae63ac86d
#
_entry.id   3561b509cd041b2e9417133ae63ac86d
#
_cell.length_a   1.000
_cell.length_b   1.000
_cell.length_c   1.000
_cell.angle_alpha   90.00
_cell.angle_beta   90.00
_cell.angle_gamma   90.00
#
_symmetry.space_group_name_H-M   'P 1'
#
loop_
_entity.id
_entity.type
_entity.pdbx_description
1 polymer ?
#
loop_
_entity_poly.entity_id
_entity_poly.type
_entity_poly.pdbx_seq_one_letter_code
_entity_poly.pdbx_strand_id
1 'polypeptide(L)'
;MPEPRLVVWYNTRCPVCSAGIARQRNKLIDAVQAGTIAFRDINLAPDALAAHGASLEDVRRRLHATDDAGRLLVGADVAIEVWRLTAGERWLAALLGHPVVRPATRLVYDRFADLLYAWNRRKGRW
;
A
#
# COMPACT_ATOMS: atom_id res chain seq x y z
N MET A 1 20.51 -2.65 12.35
CA MET A 1 19.23 -3.28 11.92
C MET A 1 19.08 -3.09 10.43
N PRO A 2 18.80 -4.15 9.68
CA PRO A 2 18.59 -3.98 8.26
C PRO A 2 17.32 -3.16 7.99
N GLU A 3 17.37 -2.36 6.93
CA GLU A 3 16.21 -1.63 6.47
C GLU A 3 15.12 -2.61 6.02
N PRO A 4 13.81 -2.30 6.24
CA PRO A 4 12.74 -3.11 5.68
C PRO A 4 12.85 -3.18 4.15
N ARG A 5 12.52 -4.33 3.58
CA ARG A 5 12.46 -4.47 2.12
C ARG A 5 11.33 -3.66 1.52
N LEU A 6 10.27 -3.44 2.29
CA LEU A 6 9.12 -2.68 1.87
C LEU A 6 8.53 -1.94 3.08
N VAL A 7 8.30 -0.65 2.93
CA VAL A 7 7.57 0.16 3.91
C VAL A 7 6.29 0.64 3.24
N VAL A 8 5.15 0.16 3.73
CA VAL A 8 3.84 0.50 3.19
C VAL A 8 3.22 1.62 4.02
N TRP A 9 2.89 2.72 3.37
CA TRP A 9 2.22 3.86 3.97
C TRP A 9 0.75 3.83 3.59
N TYR A 10 -0.12 3.94 4.58
CA TYR A 10 -1.55 3.88 4.37
C TYR A 10 -2.29 4.84 5.30
N ASN A 11 -3.57 5.05 5.04
CA ASN A 11 -4.40 5.96 5.83
C ASN A 11 -5.28 5.14 6.78
N THR A 12 -4.98 5.20 8.08
CA THR A 12 -5.75 4.47 9.10
C THR A 12 -7.17 5.00 9.27
N ARG A 13 -7.45 6.21 8.81
CA ARG A 13 -8.80 6.78 8.88
C ARG A 13 -9.75 6.18 7.84
N CYS A 14 -9.23 5.49 6.84
CA CYS A 14 -10.02 4.76 5.87
C CYS A 14 -10.33 3.36 6.43
N PRO A 15 -11.60 3.03 6.74
CA PRO A 15 -11.90 1.74 7.37
C PRO A 15 -11.63 0.55 6.45
N VAL A 16 -11.84 0.68 5.15
CA VAL A 16 -11.57 -0.38 4.18
C VAL A 16 -10.06 -0.59 4.06
N CYS A 17 -9.28 0.49 3.97
CA CYS A 17 -7.82 0.42 3.90
C CYS A 17 -7.25 -0.22 5.17
N SER A 18 -7.73 0.20 6.35
CA SER A 18 -7.27 -0.35 7.62
C SER A 18 -7.59 -1.83 7.76
N ALA A 19 -8.79 -2.25 7.34
CA ALA A 19 -9.19 -3.66 7.39
C ALA A 19 -8.33 -4.51 6.46
N GLY A 20 -8.07 -4.03 5.25
CA GLY A 20 -7.23 -4.73 4.29
C GLY A 20 -5.79 -4.87 4.77
N ILE A 21 -5.23 -3.80 5.32
CA ILE A 21 -3.86 -3.83 5.87
C ILE A 21 -3.78 -4.73 7.10
N ALA A 22 -4.78 -4.70 7.99
CA ALA A 22 -4.80 -5.56 9.18
C ALA A 22 -4.78 -7.05 8.77
N ARG A 23 -5.55 -7.40 7.75
CA ARG A 23 -5.58 -8.77 7.21
C ARG A 23 -4.21 -9.18 6.67
N GLN A 24 -3.59 -8.32 5.86
CA GLN A 24 -2.26 -8.61 5.30
C GLN A 24 -1.19 -8.65 6.38
N ARG A 25 -1.27 -7.75 7.37
CA ARG A 25 -0.33 -7.75 8.49
C ARG A 25 -0.39 -9.09 9.25
N ASN A 26 -1.59 -9.63 9.46
CA ASN A 26 -1.75 -10.93 10.12
C ASN A 26 -1.11 -12.05 9.30
N LYS A 27 -1.27 -12.04 7.99
CA LYS A 27 -0.66 -13.03 7.10
C LYS A 27 0.86 -12.91 7.05
N LEU A 28 1.38 -11.70 7.27
CA LEU A 28 2.80 -11.39 7.20
C LEU A 28 3.42 -11.17 8.58
N ILE A 29 2.78 -11.68 9.64
CA ILE A 29 3.19 -11.35 11.01
C ILE A 29 4.67 -11.70 11.27
N ASP A 30 5.17 -12.81 10.74
CA ASP A 30 6.56 -13.19 10.92
C ASP A 30 7.50 -12.20 10.21
N ALA A 31 7.15 -11.77 9.01
CA ALA A 31 7.91 -10.77 8.26
C ALA A 31 7.89 -9.39 8.94
N VAL A 32 6.75 -9.02 9.51
CA VAL A 32 6.61 -7.76 10.26
C VAL A 32 7.49 -7.80 11.52
N GLN A 33 7.45 -8.90 12.26
CA GLN A 33 8.26 -9.07 13.47
C GLN A 33 9.75 -9.13 13.16
N ALA A 34 10.12 -9.71 12.01
CA ALA A 34 11.50 -9.74 11.55
C ALA A 34 12.00 -8.41 10.99
N GLY A 35 11.10 -7.43 10.78
CA GLY A 35 11.46 -6.14 10.21
C GLY A 35 11.62 -6.14 8.70
N THR A 36 11.16 -7.20 8.01
CA THR A 36 11.25 -7.32 6.55
C THR A 36 10.26 -6.38 5.85
N ILE A 37 9.06 -6.24 6.41
CA ILE A 37 8.03 -5.34 5.91
C ILE A 37 7.49 -4.51 7.07
N ALA A 38 7.19 -3.24 6.82
CA ALA A 38 6.59 -2.34 7.80
C ALA A 38 5.33 -1.72 7.20
N PHE A 39 4.30 -1.59 8.02
CA PHE A 39 3.07 -0.89 7.69
C PHE A 39 2.95 0.34 8.60
N ARG A 40 2.89 1.52 8.02
CA ARG A 40 2.92 2.78 8.78
C ARG A 40 1.76 3.67 8.41
N ASP A 41 1.23 4.37 9.41
CA ASP A 41 0.13 5.32 9.24
C ASP A 41 0.68 6.67 8.78
N ILE A 42 0.26 7.10 7.59
CA ILE A 42 0.69 8.41 7.06
C ILE A 42 0.20 9.58 7.91
N ASN A 43 -0.90 9.42 8.63
CA ASN A 43 -1.44 10.49 9.48
C ASN A 43 -0.50 10.84 10.65
N LEU A 44 0.34 9.90 11.07
CA LEU A 44 1.34 10.12 12.12
C LEU A 44 2.63 10.74 11.61
N ALA A 45 2.86 10.70 10.29
CA ALA A 45 4.06 11.24 9.66
C ALA A 45 3.69 11.81 8.28
N PRO A 46 2.93 12.93 8.25
CA PRO A 46 2.34 13.43 7.00
C PRO A 46 3.37 13.83 5.93
N ASP A 47 4.59 14.14 6.33
CA ASP A 47 5.65 14.55 5.42
C ASP A 47 6.64 13.42 5.09
N ALA A 48 6.30 12.17 5.48
CA ALA A 48 7.22 11.05 5.35
C ALA A 48 7.69 10.80 3.91
N LEU A 49 6.84 11.08 2.92
CA LEU A 49 7.14 10.87 1.50
C LEU A 49 7.37 12.17 0.72
N ALA A 50 7.57 13.27 1.41
CA ALA A 50 7.80 14.58 0.77
C ALA A 50 9.02 14.55 -0.15
N ALA A 51 10.09 13.86 0.24
CA ALA A 51 11.29 13.70 -0.57
C ALA A 51 11.04 12.94 -1.87
N HIS A 52 9.96 12.15 -1.93
CA HIS A 52 9.56 11.43 -3.14
C HIS A 52 8.49 12.19 -3.93
N GLY A 53 8.14 13.41 -3.52
CA GLY A 53 7.13 14.20 -4.20
C GLY A 53 5.69 13.82 -3.86
N ALA A 54 5.46 13.01 -2.83
CA ALA A 54 4.13 12.58 -2.42
C ALA A 54 3.68 13.32 -1.16
N SER A 55 2.44 13.81 -1.19
CA SER A 55 1.82 14.52 -0.08
C SER A 55 0.97 13.58 0.78
N LEU A 56 0.52 14.09 1.93
CA LEU A 56 -0.45 13.39 2.79
C LEU A 56 -1.71 13.01 1.99
N GLU A 57 -2.24 13.94 1.19
CA GLU A 57 -3.45 13.66 0.40
C GLU A 57 -3.20 12.61 -0.68
N ASP A 58 -2.01 12.56 -1.26
CA ASP A 58 -1.67 11.53 -2.24
C ASP A 58 -1.76 10.14 -1.61
N VAL A 59 -1.24 9.99 -0.39
CA VAL A 59 -1.29 8.70 0.32
C VAL A 59 -2.72 8.36 0.76
N ARG A 60 -3.52 9.36 1.10
CA ARG A 60 -4.94 9.15 1.41
C ARG A 60 -5.73 8.65 0.21
N ARG A 61 -5.31 9.01 -1.01
CA ARG A 61 -5.96 8.56 -2.24
C ARG A 61 -5.58 7.15 -2.63
N ARG A 62 -4.30 6.78 -2.45
CA ARG A 62 -3.77 5.48 -2.89
C ARG A 62 -2.70 5.02 -1.93
N LEU A 63 -2.51 3.71 -1.85
CA LEU A 63 -1.38 3.15 -1.12
C LEU A 63 -0.07 3.63 -1.75
N HIS A 64 0.89 3.92 -0.89
CA HIS A 64 2.25 4.25 -1.28
C HIS A 64 3.20 3.35 -0.53
N ALA A 65 4.32 3.02 -1.13
CA ALA A 65 5.36 2.25 -0.47
C ALA A 65 6.73 2.65 -0.98
N THR A 66 7.73 2.47 -0.15
CA THR A 66 9.13 2.58 -0.57
C THR A 66 9.79 1.23 -0.43
N ASP A 67 10.61 0.85 -1.42
CA ASP A 67 11.37 -0.39 -1.37
C ASP A 67 12.79 -0.14 -0.80
N ASP A 68 13.59 -1.20 -0.70
CA ASP A 68 14.95 -1.12 -0.15
C ASP A 68 15.94 -0.42 -1.10
N ALA A 69 15.55 -0.19 -2.35
CA ALA A 69 16.34 0.62 -3.29
C ALA A 69 15.93 2.10 -3.27
N GLY A 70 15.00 2.49 -2.39
CA GLY A 70 14.53 3.86 -2.28
C GLY A 70 13.51 4.26 -3.34
N ARG A 71 12.96 3.30 -4.09
CA ARG A 71 11.96 3.58 -5.13
C ARG A 71 10.58 3.70 -4.50
N LEU A 72 9.79 4.67 -5.02
CA LEU A 72 8.42 4.86 -4.61
C LEU A 72 7.49 4.00 -5.47
N LEU A 73 6.62 3.23 -4.81
CA LEU A 73 5.55 2.47 -5.44
C LEU A 73 4.22 3.10 -5.08
N VAL A 74 3.27 3.12 -6.00
CA VAL A 74 1.97 3.76 -5.82
C VAL A 74 0.86 2.84 -6.30
N GLY A 75 -0.21 2.74 -5.51
CA GLY A 75 -1.44 2.08 -5.94
C GLY A 75 -1.30 0.57 -6.08
N ALA A 76 -1.73 0.06 -7.23
CA ALA A 76 -1.73 -1.38 -7.51
C ALA A 76 -0.34 -2.01 -7.38
N ASP A 77 0.71 -1.27 -7.70
CA ASP A 77 2.08 -1.78 -7.59
C ASP A 77 2.44 -2.12 -6.15
N VAL A 78 1.91 -1.37 -5.17
CA VAL A 78 2.09 -1.68 -3.75
C VAL A 78 1.40 -3.00 -3.41
N ALA A 79 0.15 -3.17 -3.83
CA ALA A 79 -0.60 -4.40 -3.58
C ALA A 79 0.11 -5.62 -4.18
N ILE A 80 0.62 -5.49 -5.40
CA ILE A 80 1.36 -6.57 -6.08
C ILE A 80 2.59 -6.96 -5.28
N GLU A 81 3.36 -6.00 -4.78
CA GLU A 81 4.55 -6.30 -3.97
C GLU A 81 4.19 -6.95 -2.63
N VAL A 82 3.12 -6.50 -1.98
CA VAL A 82 2.64 -7.11 -0.74
C VAL A 82 2.23 -8.57 -0.99
N TRP A 83 1.49 -8.83 -2.06
CA TRP A 83 1.10 -10.19 -2.42
C TRP A 83 2.32 -11.06 -2.75
N ARG A 84 3.33 -10.49 -3.41
CA ARG A 84 4.56 -11.22 -3.73
C ARG A 84 5.28 -11.70 -2.48
N LEU A 85 5.20 -10.94 -1.40
CA LEU A 85 5.82 -11.27 -0.12
C LEU A 85 4.93 -12.17 0.76
N THR A 86 3.66 -12.35 0.39
CA THR A 86 2.69 -13.11 1.18
C THR A 86 2.61 -14.54 0.67
N ALA A 87 2.96 -15.52 1.52
CA ALA A 87 2.81 -16.92 1.18
C ALA A 87 1.34 -17.23 0.90
N GLY A 88 1.08 -17.99 -0.18
CA GLY A 88 -0.27 -18.32 -0.62
C GLY A 88 -0.90 -17.28 -1.53
N GLU A 89 -0.29 -16.10 -1.69
CA GLU A 89 -0.80 -15.03 -2.56
C GLU A 89 0.19 -14.66 -3.68
N ARG A 90 1.30 -15.38 -3.79
CA ARG A 90 2.30 -15.13 -4.84
C ARG A 90 1.71 -15.30 -6.24
N TRP A 91 0.74 -16.19 -6.40
CA TRP A 91 0.06 -16.39 -7.67
C TRP A 91 -0.71 -15.14 -8.09
N LEU A 92 -1.31 -14.42 -7.12
CA LEU A 92 -1.97 -13.14 -7.40
C LEU A 92 -0.97 -12.12 -7.92
N ALA A 93 0.20 -12.03 -7.28
CA ALA A 93 1.26 -11.12 -7.73
C ALA A 93 1.74 -11.49 -9.13
N ALA A 94 1.91 -12.77 -9.42
CA ALA A 94 2.35 -13.22 -10.72
C ALA A 94 1.31 -12.93 -11.81
N LEU A 95 0.02 -13.15 -11.52
CA LEU A 95 -1.06 -12.93 -12.48
C LEU A 95 -1.33 -11.44 -12.69
N LEU A 96 -1.59 -10.72 -11.60
CA LEU A 96 -2.01 -9.31 -11.67
C LEU A 96 -0.83 -8.37 -11.93
N GLY A 97 0.38 -8.79 -11.63
CA GLY A 97 1.62 -8.05 -11.91
C GLY A 97 2.27 -8.41 -13.24
N HIS A 98 1.68 -9.34 -14.01
CA HIS A 98 2.20 -9.69 -15.32
C HIS A 98 2.19 -8.45 -16.25
N PRO A 99 3.24 -8.21 -17.06
CA PRO A 99 3.32 -6.98 -17.86
C PRO A 99 2.11 -6.70 -18.75
N VAL A 100 1.45 -7.76 -19.25
CA VAL A 100 0.24 -7.62 -20.10
C VAL A 100 -0.99 -7.26 -19.26
N VAL A 101 -1.09 -7.79 -18.04
CA VAL A 101 -2.25 -7.61 -17.15
C VAL A 101 -2.13 -6.37 -16.28
N ARG A 102 -0.91 -5.98 -15.94
CA ARG A 102 -0.65 -4.88 -15.00
C ARG A 102 -1.37 -3.56 -15.32
N PRO A 103 -1.44 -3.10 -16.59
CA PRO A 103 -2.20 -1.88 -16.88
C PRO A 103 -3.68 -1.97 -16.49
N ALA A 104 -4.32 -3.14 -16.70
CA ALA A 104 -5.70 -3.36 -16.29
C ALA A 104 -5.81 -3.39 -14.76
N THR A 105 -4.86 -4.02 -14.07
CA THR A 105 -4.82 -4.04 -12.61
C THR A 105 -4.73 -2.62 -12.04
N ARG A 106 -3.86 -1.79 -12.61
CA ARG A 106 -3.71 -0.39 -12.20
C ARG A 106 -4.99 0.40 -12.41
N LEU A 107 -5.66 0.21 -13.55
CA LEU A 107 -6.90 0.92 -13.85
C LEU A 107 -7.99 0.55 -12.86
N VAL A 108 -8.19 -0.74 -12.60
CA VAL A 108 -9.20 -1.22 -11.65
C VAL A 108 -8.91 -0.71 -10.25
N TYR A 109 -7.66 -0.78 -9.81
CA TYR A 109 -7.26 -0.26 -8.51
C TYR A 109 -7.53 1.24 -8.40
N ASP A 110 -7.11 2.02 -9.41
CA ASP A 110 -7.25 3.48 -9.38
C ASP A 110 -8.71 3.89 -9.30
N ARG A 111 -9.59 3.23 -10.06
CA ARG A 111 -11.03 3.50 -10.00
C ARG A 111 -11.62 3.17 -8.64
N PHE A 112 -11.26 2.02 -8.09
CA PHE A 112 -11.70 1.63 -6.75
C PHE A 112 -11.20 2.63 -5.70
N ALA A 113 -9.93 2.99 -5.78
CA ALA A 113 -9.32 3.94 -4.83
C ALA A 113 -9.98 5.32 -4.92
N ASP A 114 -10.28 5.80 -6.12
CA ASP A 114 -10.94 7.09 -6.31
C ASP A 114 -12.35 7.09 -5.71
N LEU A 115 -13.11 6.01 -5.92
CA LEU A 115 -14.45 5.86 -5.35
C LEU A 115 -14.39 5.79 -3.82
N LEU A 116 -13.43 5.06 -3.29
CA LEU A 116 -13.23 4.93 -1.85
C LEU A 116 -12.82 6.26 -1.22
N TYR A 117 -11.93 6.99 -1.87
CA TYR A 117 -11.50 8.32 -1.43
C TYR A 117 -12.70 9.28 -1.37
N ALA A 118 -13.51 9.32 -2.44
CA ALA A 118 -14.69 10.17 -2.49
C ALA A 118 -15.68 9.80 -1.38
N TRP A 119 -15.88 8.52 -1.14
CA TRP A 119 -16.77 8.04 -0.08
C TRP A 119 -16.28 8.47 1.31
N ASN A 120 -14.99 8.30 1.58
CA ASN A 120 -14.39 8.71 2.85
C ASN A 120 -14.48 10.22 3.08
N ARG A 121 -14.24 11.01 2.02
CA ARG A 121 -14.38 12.48 2.08
C ARG A 121 -15.81 12.88 2.38
N ARG A 122 -16.77 12.24 1.73
CA ARG A 122 -18.20 12.49 1.97
C ARG A 122 -18.60 12.18 3.41
N LYS A 123 -18.01 11.15 4.01
CA LYS A 123 -18.25 10.77 5.41
C LYS A 123 -17.49 11.64 6.41
N GLY A 124 -16.66 12.55 5.95
CA GLY A 124 -15.92 13.45 6.82
C GLY A 124 -14.84 12.77 7.65
N ARG A 125 -14.21 11.70 7.12
CA ARG A 125 -13.20 10.95 7.87
C ARG A 125 -11.87 11.69 7.98
N TRP A 126 -11.63 12.69 7.16
CA TRP A 126 -10.49 13.60 7.28
C TRP A 126 -10.75 14.94 6.60
#